data_5aef0804330cd87e2a25ad43a58ab3c9
#
_entry.id   5aef0804330cd87e2a25ad43a58ab3c9
#
_cell.length_a   1.000
_cell.length_b   1.000
_cell.length_c   1.000
_cell.angle_alpha   90.00
_cell.angle_beta   90.00
_cell.angle_gamma   90.00
#
_symmetry.space_group_name_H-M   'P 1'
#
loop_
_entity.id
_entity.type
_entity.pdbx_description
1 polymer ?
#
loop_
_entity_poly.entity_id
_entity_poly.type
_entity_poly.pdbx_seq_one_letter_code
_entity_poly.pdbx_strand_id
1 'polypeptide(L)'
;AFMFGGEASDKKVKVLSGGEKTRLAMIRLLLEPVNLLILDEPTNHLDMRSKDVLKDALKEFDGTVIVVSHDREFLDGLVDKVYEFGNKRVIEHLGGIYDFLEHKKMDSLRELERSTQATASMEGTASEPTQNKLSYEARKEQSKAIKKVEKAIEKEDISHEKNV
;
A
#
# COMPACT_ATOMS: atom_id res chain seq x y z
N ALA A 1 4.12 -17.94 19.72
CA ALA A 1 3.79 -17.29 21.00
C ALA A 1 3.99 -15.78 20.86
N PHE A 2 2.99 -14.98 21.14
CA PHE A 2 2.93 -13.52 20.95
C PHE A 2 3.84 -12.71 21.88
N MET A 3 4.99 -13.26 22.27
CA MET A 3 6.04 -12.61 23.08
C MET A 3 5.54 -12.00 24.42
N PHE A 4 4.44 -12.51 24.96
CA PHE A 4 4.08 -12.34 26.35
C PHE A 4 4.74 -13.44 27.15
N GLY A 5 5.93 -13.18 27.69
CA GLY A 5 6.68 -14.10 28.50
C GLY A 5 7.21 -13.43 29.77
N GLY A 6 7.39 -14.21 30.82
CA GLY A 6 7.97 -13.75 32.08
C GLY A 6 7.12 -12.70 32.81
N GLU A 7 7.74 -11.63 33.26
CA GLU A 7 7.09 -10.59 34.09
C GLU A 7 5.88 -9.89 33.41
N ALA A 8 5.77 -9.94 32.08
CA ALA A 8 4.69 -9.28 31.35
C ALA A 8 3.34 -9.98 31.53
N SER A 9 3.33 -11.32 31.74
CA SER A 9 2.10 -12.09 31.95
C SER A 9 1.46 -11.85 33.31
N ASP A 10 2.27 -11.42 34.31
CA ASP A 10 1.79 -11.19 35.68
C ASP A 10 1.37 -9.73 35.92
N LYS A 11 1.60 -8.84 34.94
CA LYS A 11 1.23 -7.44 35.02
C LYS A 11 -0.28 -7.23 34.87
N LYS A 12 -0.85 -6.33 35.67
CA LYS A 12 -2.21 -5.86 35.47
C LYS A 12 -2.28 -5.08 34.15
N VAL A 13 -3.36 -5.22 33.40
CA VAL A 13 -3.56 -4.51 32.10
C VAL A 13 -3.36 -3.00 32.20
N LYS A 14 -3.64 -2.41 33.37
CA LYS A 14 -3.45 -0.96 33.61
C LYS A 14 -2.00 -0.49 33.44
N VAL A 15 -1.02 -1.35 33.78
CA VAL A 15 0.41 -1.00 33.75
C VAL A 15 1.13 -1.41 32.48
N LEU A 16 0.42 -2.04 31.53
CA LEU A 16 0.96 -2.39 30.23
C LEU A 16 1.22 -1.13 29.39
N SER A 17 2.31 -1.13 28.65
CA SER A 17 2.60 -0.12 27.62
C SER A 17 1.55 -0.15 26.51
N GLY A 18 1.51 0.90 25.68
CA GLY A 18 0.59 0.95 24.52
C GLY A 18 0.75 -0.27 23.60
N GLY A 19 1.98 -0.61 23.22
CA GLY A 19 2.27 -1.78 22.39
C GLY A 19 1.90 -3.11 23.04
N GLU A 20 2.11 -3.28 24.36
CA GLU A 20 1.68 -4.48 25.09
C GLU A 20 0.16 -4.61 25.11
N LYS A 21 -0.57 -3.49 25.29
CA LYS A 21 -2.04 -3.47 25.23
C LYS A 21 -2.56 -3.86 23.86
N THR A 22 -1.95 -3.34 22.80
CA THR A 22 -2.32 -3.66 21.41
C THR A 22 -2.10 -5.14 21.14
N ARG A 23 -0.94 -5.69 21.49
CA ARG A 23 -0.66 -7.14 21.36
C ARG A 23 -1.66 -8.00 22.14
N LEU A 24 -1.98 -7.62 23.37
CA LEU A 24 -2.96 -8.35 24.19
C LEU A 24 -4.36 -8.34 23.54
N ALA A 25 -4.78 -7.20 23.02
CA ALA A 25 -6.07 -7.09 22.31
C ALA A 25 -6.11 -7.99 21.05
N MET A 26 -5.01 -8.05 20.30
CA MET A 26 -4.91 -8.93 19.12
C MET A 26 -4.92 -10.41 19.49
N ILE A 27 -4.19 -10.82 20.53
CA ILE A 27 -4.23 -12.20 21.03
C ILE A 27 -5.67 -12.58 21.38
N ARG A 28 -6.37 -11.72 22.08
CA ARG A 28 -7.75 -11.94 22.47
C ARG A 28 -8.66 -12.12 21.26
N LEU A 29 -8.55 -11.25 20.25
CA LEU A 29 -9.32 -11.37 19.01
C LEU A 29 -9.07 -12.66 18.26
N LEU A 30 -7.81 -13.10 18.18
CA LEU A 30 -7.45 -14.35 17.49
C LEU A 30 -7.85 -15.62 18.25
N LEU A 31 -8.04 -15.53 19.56
CA LEU A 31 -8.51 -16.65 20.39
C LEU A 31 -10.05 -16.75 20.45
N GLU A 32 -10.77 -15.71 20.03
CA GLU A 32 -12.24 -15.78 19.97
C GLU A 32 -12.68 -16.57 18.71
N PRO A 33 -13.71 -17.44 18.83
CA PRO A 33 -14.21 -18.21 17.68
C PRO A 33 -15.04 -17.31 16.75
N VAL A 34 -14.35 -16.49 15.95
CA VAL A 34 -14.96 -15.60 14.97
C VAL A 34 -14.61 -16.08 13.56
N ASN A 35 -15.50 -15.84 12.59
CA ASN A 35 -15.30 -16.19 11.18
C ASN A 35 -14.94 -14.98 10.30
N LEU A 36 -14.95 -13.77 10.87
CA LEU A 36 -14.60 -12.51 10.20
C LEU A 36 -13.81 -11.61 11.13
N LEU A 37 -12.65 -11.18 10.70
CA LEU A 37 -11.83 -10.15 11.34
C LEU A 37 -11.78 -8.92 10.44
N ILE A 38 -12.02 -7.74 11.03
CA ILE A 38 -11.82 -6.46 10.37
C ILE A 38 -10.77 -5.70 11.17
N LEU A 39 -9.64 -5.40 10.53
CA LEU A 39 -8.49 -4.77 11.15
C LEU A 39 -8.18 -3.46 10.43
N ASP A 40 -8.11 -2.38 11.19
CA ASP A 40 -7.77 -1.05 10.70
C ASP A 40 -6.41 -0.65 11.28
N GLU A 41 -5.42 -0.47 10.39
CA GLU A 41 -4.03 -0.16 10.71
C GLU A 41 -3.46 -1.00 11.87
N PRO A 42 -3.52 -2.35 11.78
CA PRO A 42 -3.16 -3.23 12.90
C PRO A 42 -1.67 -3.23 13.22
N THR A 43 -0.83 -2.71 12.32
CA THR A 43 0.62 -2.64 12.49
C THR A 43 1.08 -1.39 13.24
N ASN A 44 0.18 -0.42 13.48
CA ASN A 44 0.52 0.81 14.19
C ASN A 44 1.03 0.51 15.60
N HIS A 45 2.16 1.12 15.96
CA HIS A 45 2.84 0.94 17.26
C HIS A 45 3.39 -0.48 17.53
N LEU A 46 3.47 -1.33 16.50
CA LEU A 46 4.13 -2.63 16.60
C LEU A 46 5.59 -2.53 16.13
N ASP A 47 6.49 -3.18 16.86
CA ASP A 47 7.83 -3.45 16.37
C ASP A 47 7.84 -4.53 15.28
N MET A 48 8.91 -4.63 14.50
CA MET A 48 9.04 -5.56 13.37
C MET A 48 8.70 -7.00 13.78
N ARG A 49 9.23 -7.49 14.90
CA ARG A 49 8.96 -8.87 15.37
C ARG A 49 7.49 -9.08 15.70
N SER A 50 6.82 -8.07 16.27
CA SER A 50 5.38 -8.15 16.58
C SER A 50 4.54 -8.13 15.31
N LYS A 51 4.96 -7.40 14.26
CA LYS A 51 4.32 -7.43 12.94
C LYS A 51 4.42 -8.80 12.29
N ASP A 52 5.59 -9.45 12.33
CA ASP A 52 5.80 -10.80 11.80
C ASP A 52 4.90 -11.82 12.51
N VAL A 53 4.86 -11.78 13.83
CA VAL A 53 4.01 -12.67 14.62
C VAL A 53 2.53 -12.47 14.33
N LEU A 54 2.09 -11.21 14.16
CA LEU A 54 0.72 -10.91 13.77
C LEU A 54 0.41 -11.43 12.36
N LYS A 55 1.32 -11.20 11.41
CA LYS A 55 1.18 -11.68 10.03
C LYS A 55 1.04 -13.20 9.97
N ASP A 56 1.88 -13.93 10.68
CA ASP A 56 1.81 -15.39 10.75
C ASP A 56 0.49 -15.87 11.36
N ALA A 57 0.07 -15.25 12.45
CA ALA A 57 -1.20 -15.59 13.08
C ALA A 57 -2.42 -15.32 12.19
N LEU A 58 -2.39 -14.26 11.38
CA LEU A 58 -3.45 -13.96 10.41
C LEU A 58 -3.44 -14.93 9.22
N LYS A 59 -2.28 -15.44 8.82
CA LYS A 59 -2.18 -16.50 7.80
C LYS A 59 -2.77 -17.83 8.26
N GLU A 60 -2.65 -18.12 9.54
CA GLU A 60 -3.19 -19.35 10.15
C GLU A 60 -4.67 -19.22 10.53
N PHE A 61 -5.25 -18.01 10.43
CA PHE A 61 -6.64 -17.79 10.80
C PHE A 61 -7.59 -18.45 9.80
N ASP A 62 -8.46 -19.34 10.31
CA ASP A 62 -9.45 -20.06 9.52
C ASP A 62 -10.75 -19.24 9.36
N GLY A 63 -10.67 -18.12 8.66
CA GLY A 63 -11.78 -17.21 8.46
C GLY A 63 -11.48 -16.16 7.42
N THR A 64 -12.35 -15.18 7.29
CA THR A 64 -12.16 -14.02 6.41
C THR A 64 -11.49 -12.89 7.17
N VAL A 65 -10.43 -12.33 6.60
CA VAL A 65 -9.74 -11.15 7.14
C VAL A 65 -9.88 -9.98 6.17
N ILE A 66 -10.36 -8.86 6.67
CA ILE A 66 -10.36 -7.57 5.97
C ILE A 66 -9.35 -6.67 6.69
N VAL A 67 -8.32 -6.24 5.97
CA VAL A 67 -7.26 -5.39 6.53
C VAL A 67 -7.22 -4.07 5.79
N VAL A 68 -7.23 -2.97 6.53
CA VAL A 68 -6.88 -1.64 6.05
C VAL A 68 -5.49 -1.34 6.58
N SER A 69 -4.50 -1.13 5.71
CA SER A 69 -3.13 -0.82 6.10
C SER A 69 -2.37 -0.10 5.00
N HIS A 70 -1.45 0.76 5.38
CA HIS A 70 -0.45 1.37 4.50
C HIS A 70 0.88 0.59 4.47
N ASP A 71 1.04 -0.39 5.34
CA ASP A 71 2.24 -1.22 5.44
C ASP A 71 2.25 -2.31 4.36
N ARG A 72 2.94 -2.03 3.25
CA ARG A 72 3.00 -2.94 2.08
C ARG A 72 3.71 -4.25 2.40
N GLU A 73 4.77 -4.21 3.22
CA GLU A 73 5.51 -5.41 3.64
C GLU A 73 4.65 -6.32 4.51
N PHE A 74 3.83 -5.73 5.36
CA PHE A 74 2.87 -6.49 6.15
C PHE A 74 1.80 -7.16 5.27
N LEU A 75 1.27 -6.44 4.26
CA LEU A 75 0.24 -6.97 3.35
C LEU A 75 0.78 -8.00 2.36
N ASP A 76 2.09 -7.97 2.06
CA ASP A 76 2.71 -8.89 1.11
C ASP A 76 2.59 -10.35 1.56
N GLY A 77 2.06 -11.20 0.68
CA GLY A 77 1.81 -12.62 0.96
C GLY A 77 0.82 -12.89 2.10
N LEU A 78 0.07 -11.85 2.54
CA LEU A 78 -1.06 -11.97 3.48
C LEU A 78 -2.39 -11.86 2.76
N VAL A 79 -2.49 -10.96 1.77
CA VAL A 79 -3.73 -10.68 1.04
C VAL A 79 -3.68 -11.29 -0.36
N ASP A 80 -4.82 -11.81 -0.81
CA ASP A 80 -5.06 -12.38 -2.14
C ASP A 80 -5.96 -11.50 -3.01
N LYS A 81 -6.54 -10.45 -2.42
CA LYS A 81 -7.40 -9.48 -3.08
C LYS A 81 -7.20 -8.09 -2.50
N VAL A 82 -7.27 -7.08 -3.36
CA VAL A 82 -7.22 -5.68 -2.95
C VAL A 82 -8.48 -4.98 -3.44
N TYR A 83 -9.14 -4.26 -2.54
CA TYR A 83 -10.28 -3.41 -2.87
C TYR A 83 -9.87 -1.94 -2.87
N GLU A 84 -9.91 -1.33 -4.05
CA GLU A 84 -9.63 0.08 -4.23
C GLU A 84 -10.91 0.91 -4.14
N PHE A 85 -10.91 1.88 -3.23
CA PHE A 85 -12.00 2.84 -3.07
C PHE A 85 -11.62 4.15 -3.75
N GLY A 86 -12.37 4.56 -4.78
CA GLY A 86 -12.11 5.81 -5.47
C GLY A 86 -13.26 6.19 -6.41
N ASN A 87 -13.41 7.48 -6.70
CA ASN A 87 -14.40 7.98 -7.66
C ASN A 87 -15.83 7.44 -7.44
N LYS A 88 -16.25 7.28 -6.18
CA LYS A 88 -17.54 6.69 -5.77
C LYS A 88 -17.76 5.24 -6.27
N ARG A 89 -16.67 4.52 -6.48
CA ARG A 89 -16.68 3.11 -6.89
C ARG A 89 -15.74 2.31 -6.03
N VAL A 90 -15.99 1.02 -5.97
CA VAL A 90 -15.09 0.03 -5.39
C VAL A 90 -14.64 -0.88 -6.52
N ILE A 91 -13.34 -1.04 -6.69
CA ILE A 91 -12.76 -1.89 -7.72
C ILE A 91 -12.03 -3.03 -7.02
N GLU A 92 -12.36 -4.26 -7.37
CA GLU A 92 -11.67 -5.44 -6.91
C GLU A 92 -10.47 -5.74 -7.81
N HIS A 93 -9.31 -5.94 -7.21
CA HIS A 93 -8.11 -6.43 -7.87
C HIS A 93 -7.75 -7.79 -7.27
N LEU A 94 -7.64 -8.80 -8.13
CA LEU A 94 -7.17 -10.13 -7.75
C LEU A 94 -5.65 -10.13 -7.71
N GLY A 95 -5.09 -10.81 -6.72
CA GLY A 95 -3.65 -10.86 -6.47
C GLY A 95 -3.23 -10.09 -5.22
N GLY A 96 -1.95 -10.15 -4.92
CA GLY A 96 -1.35 -9.49 -3.76
C GLY A 96 -1.20 -7.99 -3.91
N ILE A 97 -0.68 -7.35 -2.87
CA ILE A 97 -0.48 -5.89 -2.86
C ILE A 97 0.48 -5.42 -3.97
N TYR A 98 1.52 -6.19 -4.28
CA TYR A 98 2.48 -5.80 -5.32
C TYR A 98 1.91 -5.97 -6.72
N ASP A 99 1.07 -6.98 -6.97
CA ASP A 99 0.34 -7.13 -8.23
C ASP A 99 -0.56 -5.92 -8.49
N PHE A 100 -1.29 -5.48 -7.46
CA PHE A 100 -2.11 -4.27 -7.51
C PHE A 100 -1.28 -3.01 -7.85
N LEU A 101 -0.14 -2.82 -7.18
CA LEU A 101 0.72 -1.65 -7.39
C LEU A 101 1.33 -1.64 -8.80
N GLU A 102 1.69 -2.81 -9.33
CA GLU A 102 2.20 -2.95 -10.70
C GLU A 102 1.12 -2.59 -11.74
N HIS A 103 -0.09 -3.12 -11.57
CA HIS A 103 -1.24 -2.77 -12.41
C HIS A 103 -1.53 -1.25 -12.38
N LYS A 104 -1.52 -0.64 -11.21
CA LYS A 104 -1.71 0.82 -11.06
C LYS A 104 -0.64 1.62 -11.79
N LYS A 105 0.62 1.21 -11.68
CA LYS A 105 1.73 1.85 -12.39
C LYS A 105 1.55 1.76 -13.91
N MET A 106 1.16 0.61 -14.42
CA MET A 106 0.89 0.39 -15.84
C MET A 106 -0.27 1.26 -16.36
N ASP A 107 -1.36 1.36 -15.61
CA ASP A 107 -2.52 2.18 -15.99
C ASP A 107 -2.17 3.67 -16.01
N SER A 108 -1.41 4.14 -15.04
CA SER A 108 -0.92 5.53 -15.01
C SER A 108 -0.02 5.85 -16.21
N LEU A 109 0.85 4.93 -16.61
CA LEU A 109 1.69 5.09 -17.80
C LEU A 109 0.85 5.14 -19.09
N ARG A 110 -0.15 4.26 -19.23
CA ARG A 110 -1.07 4.26 -20.38
C ARG A 110 -1.91 5.55 -20.48
N GLU A 111 -2.31 6.10 -19.35
CA GLU A 111 -3.05 7.36 -19.30
C GLU A 111 -2.18 8.55 -19.72
N LEU A 112 -0.91 8.57 -19.30
CA LEU A 112 0.09 9.54 -19.76
C LEU A 112 0.34 9.43 -21.28
N GLU A 113 0.45 8.24 -21.82
CA GLU A 113 0.62 8.00 -23.26
C GLU A 113 -0.59 8.48 -24.07
N ARG A 114 -1.80 8.21 -23.59
CA ARG A 114 -3.04 8.70 -24.23
C ARG A 114 -3.16 10.21 -24.20
N SER A 115 -2.80 10.85 -23.10
CA SER A 115 -2.83 12.30 -22.98
C SER A 115 -1.80 12.97 -23.91
N THR A 116 -0.63 12.36 -24.07
CA THR A 116 0.43 12.86 -24.98
C THR A 116 0.04 12.69 -26.46
N GLN A 117 -0.66 11.60 -26.80
CA GLN A 117 -1.18 11.39 -28.16
C GLN A 117 -2.35 12.32 -28.49
N ALA A 118 -3.21 12.63 -27.52
CA ALA A 118 -4.32 13.57 -27.70
C ALA A 118 -3.85 15.01 -27.93
N THR A 119 -2.77 15.43 -27.28
CA THR A 119 -2.14 16.75 -27.51
C THR A 119 -1.44 16.81 -28.87
N ALA A 120 -0.82 15.72 -29.31
CA ALA A 120 -0.18 15.65 -30.64
C ALA A 120 -1.20 15.70 -31.80
N SER A 121 -2.45 15.26 -31.59
CA SER A 121 -3.50 15.28 -32.61
C SER A 121 -4.24 16.62 -32.74
N MET A 122 -4.10 17.53 -31.79
CA MET A 122 -4.71 18.88 -31.83
C MET A 122 -3.81 19.96 -32.48
N GLU A 123 -2.51 19.69 -32.69
CA GLU A 123 -1.58 20.62 -33.33
C GLU A 123 -1.43 20.43 -34.87
N GLY A 124 -2.30 19.69 -35.50
CA GLY A 124 -2.23 19.33 -36.92
C GLY A 124 -2.79 20.35 -37.91
N THR A 125 -2.66 21.67 -37.67
CA THR A 125 -2.87 22.68 -38.74
C THR A 125 -2.03 23.93 -38.48
N ALA A 126 -0.75 23.87 -38.80
CA ALA A 126 0.08 24.98 -39.29
C ALA A 126 1.58 24.58 -39.33
N SER A 127 2.12 24.59 -40.60
CA SER A 127 3.54 24.72 -40.97
C SER A 127 4.61 23.82 -40.33
N GLU A 128 5.28 23.04 -41.18
CA GLU A 128 6.40 22.15 -40.89
C GLU A 128 7.57 22.83 -40.13
N PRO A 129 7.98 22.23 -39.03
CA PRO A 129 9.38 22.25 -38.65
C PRO A 129 9.95 20.83 -38.52
N THR A 130 11.17 20.68 -38.93
CA THR A 130 12.02 19.51 -39.05
C THR A 130 11.78 18.43 -37.97
N GLN A 131 11.43 17.21 -38.38
CA GLN A 131 11.10 16.03 -37.57
C GLN A 131 12.08 15.68 -36.42
N ASN A 132 13.32 16.12 -36.48
CA ASN A 132 14.33 15.79 -35.46
C ASN A 132 14.28 16.66 -34.19
N LYS A 133 13.70 17.86 -34.23
CA LYS A 133 13.58 18.74 -33.04
C LYS A 133 12.38 18.37 -32.17
N LEU A 134 11.27 17.97 -32.79
CA LEU A 134 10.04 17.57 -32.08
C LEU A 134 10.20 16.24 -31.32
N SER A 135 10.97 15.29 -31.87
CA SER A 135 11.24 14.03 -31.18
C SER A 135 12.15 14.20 -29.95
N TYR A 136 13.03 15.18 -29.96
CA TYR A 136 13.94 15.45 -28.83
C TYR A 136 13.23 16.20 -27.70
N GLU A 137 12.38 17.16 -28.01
CA GLU A 137 11.62 17.91 -26.99
C GLU A 137 10.54 17.02 -26.33
N ALA A 138 9.82 16.22 -27.09
CA ALA A 138 8.87 15.25 -26.57
C ALA A 138 9.53 14.20 -25.64
N ARG A 139 10.71 13.68 -26.01
CA ARG A 139 11.52 12.80 -25.14
C ARG A 139 11.98 13.48 -23.86
N LYS A 140 12.33 14.76 -23.94
CA LYS A 140 12.78 15.55 -22.80
C LYS A 140 11.63 15.88 -21.82
N GLU A 141 10.43 16.12 -22.33
CA GLU A 141 9.23 16.32 -21.51
C GLU A 141 8.74 15.01 -20.86
N GLN A 142 8.75 13.90 -21.60
CA GLN A 142 8.48 12.57 -21.04
C GLN A 142 9.46 12.22 -19.91
N SER A 143 10.74 12.47 -20.11
CA SER A 143 11.77 12.24 -19.08
C SER A 143 11.58 13.13 -17.85
N LYS A 144 11.09 14.37 -18.03
CA LYS A 144 10.75 15.26 -16.91
C LYS A 144 9.49 14.84 -16.17
N ALA A 145 8.47 14.37 -16.90
CA ALA A 145 7.23 13.86 -16.32
C ALA A 145 7.47 12.58 -15.51
N ILE A 146 8.26 11.65 -16.04
CA ILE A 146 8.66 10.42 -15.34
C ILE A 146 9.41 10.77 -14.05
N LYS A 147 10.43 11.65 -14.11
CA LYS A 147 11.16 12.09 -12.92
C LYS A 147 10.28 12.83 -11.89
N LYS A 148 9.23 13.51 -12.34
CA LYS A 148 8.29 14.20 -11.42
C LYS A 148 7.39 13.21 -10.69
N VAL A 149 6.97 12.15 -11.37
CA VAL A 149 6.18 11.07 -10.78
C VAL A 149 7.03 10.23 -9.83
N GLU A 150 8.25 9.86 -10.22
CA GLU A 150 9.21 9.17 -9.35
C GLU A 150 9.49 9.97 -8.07
N LYS A 151 9.71 11.29 -8.20
CA LYS A 151 9.96 12.18 -7.07
C LYS A 151 8.72 12.42 -6.18
N ALA A 152 7.53 12.29 -6.73
CA ALA A 152 6.28 12.35 -5.96
C ALA A 152 6.07 11.05 -5.16
N ILE A 153 6.34 9.91 -5.76
CA ILE A 153 6.30 8.60 -5.10
C ILE A 153 7.34 8.55 -3.96
N GLU A 154 8.57 8.96 -4.24
CA GLU A 154 9.66 9.01 -3.25
C GLU A 154 9.36 9.99 -2.08
N LYS A 155 8.65 11.10 -2.35
CA LYS A 155 8.20 12.03 -1.30
C LYS A 155 7.08 11.47 -0.44
N GLU A 156 6.17 10.71 -0.99
CA GLU A 156 5.14 10.00 -0.22
C GLU A 156 5.78 8.92 0.66
N ASP A 157 6.70 8.13 0.13
CA ASP A 157 7.43 7.12 0.88
C ASP A 157 8.24 7.73 2.05
N ILE A 158 8.94 8.86 1.82
CA ILE A 158 9.73 9.57 2.86
C ILE A 158 8.84 10.29 3.89
N SER A 159 7.65 10.75 3.51
CA SER A 159 6.73 11.38 4.44
C SER A 159 6.08 10.37 5.40
N HIS A 160 5.98 9.12 4.99
CA HIS A 160 5.51 8.03 5.83
C HIS A 160 6.58 7.54 6.82
N GLU A 161 7.88 7.56 6.43
CA GLU A 161 8.99 7.20 7.36
C GLU A 161 9.24 8.24 8.48
N LYS A 162 8.84 9.51 8.30
CA LYS A 162 9.07 10.56 9.30
C LYS A 162 7.94 10.76 10.31
N ASN A 163 6.81 10.08 10.14
CA ASN A 163 5.66 10.15 11.06
C ASN A 163 5.46 8.87 11.87
N VAL A 164 6.52 8.04 11.99
CA VAL A 164 6.57 6.87 12.86
C VAL A 164 7.39 7.19 14.11
#